data_151a404896eda87dd0686b14d1debcd8
#
_entry.id   151a404896eda87dd0686b14d1debcd8
#
_cell.length_a   1.000
_cell.length_b   1.000
_cell.length_c   1.000
_cell.angle_alpha   90.00
_cell.angle_beta   90.00
_cell.angle_gamma   90.00
#
_symmetry.space_group_name_H-M   'P 1'
#
loop_
_entity.id
_entity.type
_entity.pdbx_description
1 polymer ?
#
loop_
_entity_poly.entity_id
_entity_poly.type
_entity_poly.pdbx_seq_one_letter_code
_entity_poly.pdbx_strand_id
1 'polypeptide(L)'
;VAASTHPFSHWAAQQIFEHEHYKLLVDELQMVAQSLLIFGVHVHVGIPDKDRQIHIMNASRYFLPHILALSTSSPFWLGFNTGLKSYRSEVFKKFPRTDIPDHFDSFQSYQRYIDTLLKMNCISNPKKIWWDIRPHPFFPTLEFRICDIPTRVDDTIAIAALFQAIVAKLTVLIEKNLGFRLYRRMYIQENKWRAVRYGLDGMLLDLGKQKEVPARDLILELLDFVDDVVDELDSRKEIEHIHTILERGTSADEQLKVYEENGQKFEPVVDMLIKNTLESVPQNCFE
;
A
#
# COMPACT_ATOMS: atom_id res chain seq x y z
N VAL A 1 2.47 -3.26 18.29
CA VAL A 1 3.58 -3.03 17.36
C VAL A 1 3.03 -2.91 15.95
N ALA A 2 3.33 -1.83 15.27
CA ALA A 2 3.00 -1.64 13.87
C ALA A 2 4.24 -1.95 13.00
N ALA A 3 4.18 -3.06 12.26
CA ALA A 3 5.14 -3.48 11.26
C ALA A 3 4.43 -4.44 10.30
N SER A 4 4.83 -4.48 9.03
CA SER A 4 4.13 -5.32 8.06
C SER A 4 4.52 -6.79 8.11
N THR A 5 5.68 -7.10 8.66
CA THR A 5 6.11 -8.47 9.01
C THR A 5 6.78 -8.46 10.37
N HIS A 6 6.65 -9.55 11.12
CA HIS A 6 7.47 -9.73 12.31
C HIS A 6 8.85 -10.26 11.90
N PRO A 7 9.98 -9.71 12.46
CA PRO A 7 11.32 -10.09 12.01
C PRO A 7 11.63 -11.59 12.06
N PHE A 8 11.20 -12.30 13.09
CA PHE A 8 11.55 -13.71 13.29
C PHE A 8 10.41 -14.65 13.70
N SER A 9 9.17 -14.14 13.91
CA SER A 9 8.04 -15.02 14.24
C SER A 9 7.70 -15.93 13.07
N HIS A 10 7.52 -17.22 13.38
CA HIS A 10 7.12 -18.21 12.38
C HIS A 10 5.59 -18.30 12.29
N TRP A 11 5.05 -18.25 11.08
CA TRP A 11 3.61 -18.30 10.83
C TRP A 11 2.96 -19.60 11.36
N ALA A 12 3.64 -20.75 11.31
CA ALA A 12 3.13 -22.03 11.82
C ALA A 12 2.94 -22.07 13.35
N ALA A 13 3.58 -21.15 14.09
CA ALA A 13 3.38 -21.01 15.53
C ALA A 13 2.22 -20.08 15.90
N GLN A 14 1.55 -19.47 14.91
CA GLN A 14 0.47 -18.54 15.15
C GLN A 14 -0.89 -19.24 15.08
N GLN A 15 -1.82 -18.79 15.90
CA GLN A 15 -3.20 -19.28 15.88
C GLN A 15 -4.02 -18.47 14.89
N ILE A 16 -4.86 -19.17 14.11
CA ILE A 16 -5.83 -18.52 13.24
C ILE A 16 -6.99 -18.04 14.10
N PHE A 17 -7.39 -16.77 13.92
CA PHE A 17 -8.53 -16.22 14.64
C PHE A 17 -9.80 -17.05 14.40
N GLU A 18 -10.46 -17.44 15.50
CA GLU A 18 -11.63 -18.33 15.47
C GLU A 18 -12.89 -17.62 14.96
N HIS A 19 -12.93 -17.34 13.67
CA HIS A 19 -14.09 -16.77 12.99
C HIS A 19 -14.36 -17.56 11.72
N GLU A 20 -15.62 -17.87 11.42
CA GLU A 20 -16.05 -18.70 10.30
C GLU A 20 -15.44 -18.23 8.95
N HIS A 21 -15.43 -16.93 8.73
CA HIS A 21 -14.84 -16.35 7.51
C HIS A 21 -13.38 -16.75 7.31
N TYR A 22 -12.56 -16.74 8.37
CA TYR A 22 -11.14 -17.11 8.28
C TYR A 22 -10.96 -18.63 8.14
N LYS A 23 -11.81 -19.43 8.76
CA LYS A 23 -11.81 -20.90 8.58
C LYS A 23 -12.09 -21.25 7.12
N LEU A 24 -13.12 -20.66 6.51
CA LEU A 24 -13.44 -20.84 5.09
C LEU A 24 -12.30 -20.39 4.16
N LEU A 25 -11.62 -19.29 4.49
CA LEU A 25 -10.49 -18.80 3.70
C LEU A 25 -9.30 -19.77 3.78
N VAL A 26 -9.03 -20.33 4.96
CA VAL A 26 -7.97 -21.34 5.16
C VAL A 26 -8.33 -22.64 4.45
N ASP A 27 -9.59 -23.08 4.50
CA ASP A 27 -10.05 -24.28 3.77
C ASP A 27 -9.89 -24.12 2.26
N GLU A 28 -10.15 -22.93 1.72
CA GLU A 28 -10.01 -22.64 0.28
C GLU A 28 -8.56 -22.49 -0.16
N LEU A 29 -7.73 -21.78 0.61
CA LEU A 29 -6.38 -21.39 0.20
C LEU A 29 -5.25 -22.19 0.89
N GLN A 30 -5.60 -23.04 1.86
CA GLN A 30 -4.70 -23.95 2.55
C GLN A 30 -3.44 -23.24 3.09
N MET A 31 -2.26 -23.77 2.81
CA MET A 31 -0.96 -23.23 3.26
C MET A 31 -0.74 -21.78 2.85
N VAL A 32 -1.34 -21.33 1.75
CA VAL A 32 -1.24 -19.94 1.29
C VAL A 32 -1.86 -18.99 2.32
N ALA A 33 -3.07 -19.32 2.81
CA ALA A 33 -3.73 -18.54 3.86
C ALA A 33 -3.01 -18.66 5.21
N GLN A 34 -2.60 -19.86 5.60
CA GLN A 34 -1.89 -20.11 6.86
C GLN A 34 -0.57 -19.34 6.95
N SER A 35 0.15 -19.22 5.82
CA SER A 35 1.43 -18.51 5.77
C SER A 35 1.32 -16.99 5.67
N LEU A 36 0.11 -16.43 5.73
CA LEU A 36 -0.14 -15.00 5.59
C LEU A 36 0.02 -14.27 6.94
N LEU A 37 1.22 -14.27 7.50
CA LEU A 37 1.55 -13.52 8.71
C LEU A 37 2.07 -12.13 8.34
N ILE A 38 1.20 -11.33 7.75
CA ILE A 38 1.52 -9.97 7.31
C ILE A 38 0.43 -8.98 7.70
N PHE A 39 0.82 -7.72 7.81
CA PHE A 39 -0.08 -6.62 8.11
C PHE A 39 0.10 -5.52 7.06
N GLY A 40 -0.93 -4.75 6.81
CA GLY A 40 -0.90 -3.63 5.88
C GLY A 40 -1.92 -2.58 6.29
N VAL A 41 -1.76 -1.38 5.78
CA VAL A 41 -2.76 -0.34 5.92
C VAL A 41 -3.65 -0.28 4.69
N HIS A 42 -4.95 -0.12 4.90
CA HIS A 42 -5.90 0.12 3.82
C HIS A 42 -6.50 1.51 4.00
N VAL A 43 -6.51 2.28 2.91
CA VAL A 43 -7.11 3.61 2.89
C VAL A 43 -8.32 3.60 1.97
N HIS A 44 -9.46 4.05 2.48
CA HIS A 44 -10.69 4.18 1.72
C HIS A 44 -11.00 5.65 1.47
N VAL A 45 -11.05 6.05 0.21
CA VAL A 45 -11.44 7.41 -0.18
C VAL A 45 -12.83 7.37 -0.81
N GLY A 46 -13.75 8.20 -0.31
CA GLY A 46 -15.13 8.28 -0.77
C GLY A 46 -15.25 8.82 -2.19
N ILE A 47 -15.90 8.06 -3.09
CA ILE A 47 -16.21 8.47 -4.45
C ILE A 47 -17.59 7.89 -4.79
N PRO A 48 -18.67 8.66 -4.68
CA PRO A 48 -20.03 8.15 -4.90
C PRO A 48 -20.31 7.69 -6.34
N ASP A 49 -19.76 8.40 -7.33
CA ASP A 49 -19.93 8.10 -8.74
C ASP A 49 -19.06 6.89 -9.16
N LYS A 50 -19.70 5.86 -9.70
CA LYS A 50 -19.06 4.58 -10.03
C LYS A 50 -18.13 4.65 -11.23
N ASP A 51 -18.48 5.41 -12.26
CA ASP A 51 -17.60 5.59 -13.43
C ASP A 51 -16.39 6.46 -13.04
N ARG A 52 -16.61 7.48 -12.22
CA ARG A 52 -15.52 8.29 -11.64
C ARG A 52 -14.57 7.42 -10.78
N GLN A 53 -15.09 6.46 -9.99
CA GLN A 53 -14.24 5.49 -9.27
C GLN A 53 -13.30 4.74 -10.21
N ILE A 54 -13.79 4.26 -11.35
CA ILE A 54 -12.99 3.53 -12.34
C ILE A 54 -11.96 4.44 -13.01
N HIS A 55 -12.34 5.64 -13.41
CA HIS A 55 -11.41 6.60 -14.02
C HIS A 55 -10.26 6.94 -13.05
N ILE A 56 -10.60 7.25 -11.80
CA ILE A 56 -9.61 7.57 -10.76
C ILE A 56 -8.76 6.33 -10.43
N MET A 57 -9.34 5.13 -10.31
CA MET A 57 -8.60 3.89 -10.14
C MET A 57 -7.56 3.71 -11.25
N ASN A 58 -7.97 3.85 -12.49
CA ASN A 58 -7.09 3.68 -13.65
C ASN A 58 -5.88 4.63 -13.61
N ALA A 59 -6.10 5.90 -13.29
CA ALA A 59 -5.06 6.91 -13.19
C ALA A 59 -4.17 6.69 -11.96
N SER A 60 -4.77 6.37 -10.80
CA SER A 60 -4.06 6.18 -9.53
C SER A 60 -3.06 5.03 -9.56
N ARG A 61 -3.24 4.03 -10.43
CA ARG A 61 -2.30 2.90 -10.57
C ARG A 61 -0.85 3.35 -10.81
N TYR A 62 -0.66 4.48 -11.50
CA TYR A 62 0.67 5.03 -11.74
C TYR A 62 1.38 5.43 -10.44
N PHE A 63 0.65 5.97 -9.47
CA PHE A 63 1.22 6.47 -8.22
C PHE A 63 1.43 5.39 -7.15
N LEU A 64 0.86 4.19 -7.32
CA LEU A 64 0.94 3.12 -6.32
C LEU A 64 2.38 2.75 -5.94
N PRO A 65 3.33 2.58 -6.89
CA PRO A 65 4.72 2.29 -6.54
C PRO A 65 5.42 3.41 -5.74
N HIS A 66 5.07 4.67 -5.99
CA HIS A 66 5.63 5.82 -5.27
C HIS A 66 5.25 5.75 -3.78
N ILE A 67 3.96 5.46 -3.51
CA ILE A 67 3.45 5.37 -2.16
C ILE A 67 3.89 4.08 -1.46
N LEU A 68 4.05 2.98 -2.20
CA LEU A 68 4.68 1.79 -1.64
C LEU A 68 6.12 2.08 -1.19
N ALA A 69 6.91 2.82 -1.97
CA ALA A 69 8.26 3.21 -1.58
C ALA A 69 8.29 4.03 -0.29
N LEU A 70 7.29 4.92 -0.06
CA LEU A 70 7.12 5.68 1.17
C LEU A 70 6.70 4.84 2.38
N SER A 71 6.03 3.71 2.16
CA SER A 71 5.40 2.93 3.23
C SER A 71 6.18 1.67 3.62
N THR A 72 7.33 1.39 3.01
CA THR A 72 8.06 0.14 3.24
C THR A 72 8.36 -0.09 4.73
N SER A 73 8.02 -1.30 5.24
CA SER A 73 8.11 -1.64 6.66
C SER A 73 8.34 -3.15 6.92
N SER A 74 8.81 -3.90 5.92
CA SER A 74 8.92 -5.36 6.05
C SER A 74 10.21 -5.92 5.44
N PRO A 75 11.40 -5.55 5.96
CA PRO A 75 12.67 -6.04 5.41
C PRO A 75 13.03 -7.45 5.89
N PHE A 76 12.40 -7.93 6.98
CA PHE A 76 12.72 -9.21 7.59
C PHE A 76 11.58 -10.21 7.49
N TRP A 77 11.93 -11.50 7.39
CA TRP A 77 10.97 -12.60 7.36
C TRP A 77 11.60 -13.88 7.91
N LEU A 78 10.95 -14.53 8.89
CA LEU A 78 11.34 -15.81 9.48
C LEU A 78 12.80 -15.84 9.98
N GLY A 79 13.32 -14.74 10.51
CA GLY A 79 14.70 -14.64 10.98
C GLY A 79 15.73 -14.38 9.88
N PHE A 80 15.31 -13.94 8.71
CA PHE A 80 16.20 -13.59 7.60
C PHE A 80 16.06 -12.12 7.21
N ASN A 81 17.18 -11.46 6.90
CA ASN A 81 17.16 -10.26 6.09
C ASN A 81 16.86 -10.66 4.64
N THR A 82 15.69 -10.25 4.14
CA THR A 82 15.21 -10.68 2.83
C THR A 82 15.87 -9.96 1.66
N GLY A 83 16.60 -8.90 1.95
CA GLY A 83 17.14 -7.98 0.94
C GLY A 83 16.09 -7.11 0.25
N LEU A 84 14.83 -7.13 0.70
CA LEU A 84 13.74 -6.30 0.20
C LEU A 84 13.32 -5.28 1.27
N LYS A 85 12.72 -4.16 0.86
CA LYS A 85 12.15 -3.17 1.78
C LYS A 85 10.68 -3.47 2.12
N SER A 86 9.96 -4.19 1.22
CA SER A 86 8.57 -4.63 1.42
C SER A 86 8.42 -6.13 1.06
N TYR A 87 8.86 -7.02 1.96
CA TYR A 87 8.64 -8.45 1.79
C TYR A 87 7.16 -8.85 1.92
N ARG A 88 6.36 -8.06 2.65
CA ARG A 88 4.90 -8.20 2.69
C ARG A 88 4.31 -8.30 1.29
N SER A 89 4.74 -7.47 0.36
CA SER A 89 4.26 -7.49 -1.02
C SER A 89 4.48 -8.85 -1.70
N GLU A 90 5.60 -9.51 -1.46
CA GLU A 90 5.89 -10.83 -2.03
C GLU A 90 5.08 -11.95 -1.35
N VAL A 91 4.88 -11.86 -0.03
CA VAL A 91 4.01 -12.82 0.68
C VAL A 91 2.57 -12.69 0.19
N PHE A 92 2.08 -11.48 -0.01
CA PHE A 92 0.71 -11.22 -0.45
C PHE A 92 0.44 -11.68 -1.89
N LYS A 93 1.43 -11.65 -2.77
CA LYS A 93 1.33 -12.17 -4.16
C LYS A 93 0.96 -13.64 -4.25
N LYS A 94 1.15 -14.42 -3.19
CA LYS A 94 0.73 -15.84 -3.15
C LYS A 94 -0.80 -16.00 -3.23
N PHE A 95 -1.55 -14.98 -2.82
CA PHE A 95 -3.01 -14.97 -2.95
C PHE A 95 -3.43 -14.78 -4.40
N PRO A 96 -4.48 -15.48 -4.86
CA PRO A 96 -5.04 -15.25 -6.18
C PRO A 96 -5.65 -13.84 -6.27
N ARG A 97 -5.68 -13.27 -7.47
CA ARG A 97 -6.34 -11.98 -7.75
C ARG A 97 -5.78 -10.82 -6.91
N THR A 98 -4.48 -10.82 -6.67
CA THR A 98 -3.70 -9.73 -6.05
C THR A 98 -2.99 -8.90 -7.13
N ASP A 99 -2.15 -7.94 -6.68
CA ASP A 99 -1.31 -7.09 -7.51
C ASP A 99 -2.06 -5.93 -8.20
N ILE A 100 -1.38 -5.19 -9.08
CA ILE A 100 -1.95 -4.06 -9.81
C ILE A 100 -3.08 -4.55 -10.74
N PRO A 101 -4.30 -4.00 -10.68
CA PRO A 101 -5.36 -4.37 -11.62
C PRO A 101 -5.06 -3.90 -13.04
N ASP A 102 -5.68 -4.54 -14.04
CA ASP A 102 -5.78 -3.98 -15.37
C ASP A 102 -6.66 -2.71 -15.36
N HIS A 103 -6.61 -1.92 -16.43
CA HIS A 103 -7.54 -0.82 -16.57
C HIS A 103 -8.91 -1.32 -17.06
N PHE A 104 -9.96 -0.60 -16.72
CA PHE A 104 -11.33 -0.83 -17.19
C PHE A 104 -11.87 0.43 -17.85
N ASP A 105 -12.54 0.28 -18.98
CA ASP A 105 -13.07 1.42 -19.75
C ASP A 105 -14.27 2.10 -19.06
N SER A 106 -14.99 1.36 -18.20
CA SER A 106 -16.18 1.84 -17.48
C SER A 106 -16.45 0.97 -16.25
N PHE A 107 -17.32 1.46 -15.36
CA PHE A 107 -17.84 0.64 -14.26
C PHE A 107 -18.60 -0.60 -14.77
N GLN A 108 -19.31 -0.50 -15.87
CA GLN A 108 -20.00 -1.63 -16.47
C GLN A 108 -19.01 -2.72 -16.94
N SER A 109 -17.85 -2.34 -17.49
CA SER A 109 -16.79 -3.29 -17.87
C SER A 109 -16.20 -4.00 -16.65
N TYR A 110 -15.94 -3.26 -15.57
CA TYR A 110 -15.53 -3.80 -14.28
C TYR A 110 -16.58 -4.75 -13.70
N GLN A 111 -17.87 -4.35 -13.69
CA GLN A 111 -18.94 -5.18 -13.16
C GLN A 111 -19.08 -6.49 -13.93
N ARG A 112 -18.99 -6.45 -15.28
CA ARG A 112 -19.01 -7.69 -16.11
C ARG A 112 -17.88 -8.64 -15.75
N TYR A 113 -16.69 -8.13 -15.44
CA TYR A 113 -15.58 -8.96 -14.98
C TYR A 113 -15.93 -9.66 -13.67
N ILE A 114 -16.47 -8.93 -12.68
CA ILE A 114 -16.91 -9.47 -11.39
C ILE A 114 -18.00 -10.53 -11.58
N ASP A 115 -19.03 -10.21 -12.36
CA ASP A 115 -20.18 -11.11 -12.62
C ASP A 115 -19.74 -12.40 -13.32
N THR A 116 -18.74 -12.31 -14.21
CA THR A 116 -18.16 -13.48 -14.87
C THR A 116 -17.48 -14.39 -13.86
N LEU A 117 -16.67 -13.85 -12.94
CA LEU A 117 -16.01 -14.65 -11.91
C LEU A 117 -17.01 -15.31 -10.94
N LEU A 118 -18.08 -14.61 -10.58
CA LEU A 118 -19.16 -15.15 -9.75
C LEU A 118 -19.92 -16.27 -10.49
N LYS A 119 -20.31 -16.03 -11.73
CA LYS A 119 -21.04 -17.00 -12.57
C LYS A 119 -20.25 -18.29 -12.80
N MET A 120 -18.94 -18.17 -12.94
CA MET A 120 -18.03 -19.32 -13.16
C MET A 120 -17.55 -19.94 -11.84
N ASN A 121 -18.08 -19.54 -10.69
CA ASN A 121 -17.68 -20.00 -9.37
C ASN A 121 -16.17 -19.82 -9.05
N CYS A 122 -15.50 -18.87 -9.70
CA CYS A 122 -14.12 -18.53 -9.39
C CYS A 122 -14.00 -17.80 -8.04
N ILE A 123 -15.05 -17.06 -7.66
CA ILE A 123 -15.19 -16.39 -6.37
C ILE A 123 -16.64 -16.56 -5.89
N SER A 124 -16.82 -16.67 -4.58
CA SER A 124 -18.15 -16.67 -3.96
C SER A 124 -18.63 -15.27 -3.58
N ASN A 125 -17.74 -14.29 -3.60
CA ASN A 125 -18.00 -12.93 -3.14
C ASN A 125 -16.99 -11.96 -3.77
N PRO A 126 -17.38 -10.75 -4.22
CA PRO A 126 -16.47 -9.74 -4.78
C PRO A 126 -15.35 -9.31 -3.82
N LYS A 127 -15.48 -9.50 -2.50
CA LYS A 127 -14.39 -9.26 -1.54
C LYS A 127 -13.15 -10.11 -1.79
N LYS A 128 -13.27 -11.24 -2.51
CA LYS A 128 -12.16 -12.14 -2.86
C LYS A 128 -11.27 -11.65 -4.01
N ILE A 129 -11.38 -10.38 -4.37
CA ILE A 129 -10.46 -9.67 -5.25
C ILE A 129 -9.60 -8.78 -4.37
N TRP A 130 -8.30 -9.07 -4.34
CA TRP A 130 -7.36 -8.44 -3.41
C TRP A 130 -6.33 -7.55 -4.12
N TRP A 131 -6.74 -6.87 -5.21
CA TRP A 131 -5.86 -5.94 -5.92
C TRP A 131 -5.32 -4.84 -5.01
N ASP A 132 -4.19 -4.27 -5.39
CA ASP A 132 -3.53 -3.16 -4.68
C ASP A 132 -4.39 -1.88 -4.61
N ILE A 133 -5.32 -1.73 -5.54
CA ILE A 133 -6.37 -0.71 -5.57
C ILE A 133 -7.63 -1.33 -6.17
N ARG A 134 -8.80 -1.06 -5.58
CA ARG A 134 -10.08 -1.56 -6.10
C ARG A 134 -11.26 -0.69 -5.68
N PRO A 135 -12.34 -0.62 -6.48
CA PRO A 135 -13.64 -0.17 -5.98
C PRO A 135 -14.09 -1.12 -4.86
N HIS A 136 -14.51 -0.56 -3.72
CA HIS A 136 -15.02 -1.43 -2.65
C HIS A 136 -16.41 -1.97 -3.01
N PRO A 137 -16.69 -3.29 -2.82
CA PRO A 137 -17.93 -3.91 -3.29
C PRO A 137 -19.20 -3.35 -2.65
N PHE A 138 -19.13 -2.86 -1.42
CA PHE A 138 -20.29 -2.46 -0.63
C PHE A 138 -20.31 -0.97 -0.23
N PHE A 139 -19.16 -0.33 -0.19
CA PHE A 139 -19.05 1.08 0.15
C PHE A 139 -18.75 1.93 -1.10
N PRO A 140 -19.22 3.15 -1.18
CA PRO A 140 -18.92 4.06 -2.30
C PRO A 140 -17.49 4.62 -2.15
N THR A 141 -16.50 3.75 -2.02
CA THR A 141 -15.09 4.11 -1.80
C THR A 141 -14.19 3.41 -2.80
N LEU A 142 -13.08 4.07 -3.13
CA LEU A 142 -11.90 3.46 -3.72
C LEU A 142 -10.96 3.05 -2.60
N GLU A 143 -10.61 1.77 -2.53
CA GLU A 143 -9.77 1.17 -1.50
C GLU A 143 -8.35 0.98 -2.02
N PHE A 144 -7.38 1.62 -1.36
CA PHE A 144 -5.95 1.46 -1.60
C PHE A 144 -5.38 0.45 -0.60
N ARG A 145 -4.68 -0.58 -1.09
CA ARG A 145 -4.23 -1.74 -0.32
C ARG A 145 -2.73 -2.03 -0.43
N ILE A 146 -2.04 -1.31 -1.30
CA ILE A 146 -0.64 -1.60 -1.66
C ILE A 146 0.34 -1.44 -0.50
N CYS A 147 0.04 -0.54 0.45
CA CYS A 147 0.99 -0.10 1.47
C CYS A 147 1.29 -1.16 2.52
N ASP A 148 2.56 -1.25 2.88
CA ASP A 148 2.96 -1.74 4.19
C ASP A 148 2.36 -0.84 5.27
N ILE A 149 2.26 -1.33 6.51
CA ILE A 149 1.88 -0.49 7.64
C ILE A 149 3.14 0.22 8.18
N PRO A 150 3.25 1.55 8.09
CA PRO A 150 4.34 2.28 8.73
C PRO A 150 4.30 2.10 10.25
N THR A 151 5.46 2.17 10.89
CA THR A 151 5.55 1.96 12.36
C THR A 151 4.99 3.16 13.12
N ARG A 152 5.20 4.38 12.62
CA ARG A 152 4.68 5.60 13.24
C ARG A 152 3.28 5.93 12.73
N VAL A 153 2.41 6.36 13.64
CA VAL A 153 1.03 6.77 13.32
C VAL A 153 1.02 7.96 12.38
N ASP A 154 1.90 8.95 12.61
CA ASP A 154 1.96 10.16 11.77
C ASP A 154 2.33 9.83 10.32
N ASP A 155 3.22 8.86 10.08
CA ASP A 155 3.55 8.39 8.73
C ASP A 155 2.31 7.75 8.06
N THR A 156 1.53 7.00 8.81
CA THR A 156 0.29 6.36 8.31
C THR A 156 -0.76 7.41 7.93
N ILE A 157 -0.91 8.45 8.76
CA ILE A 157 -1.86 9.55 8.51
C ILE A 157 -1.41 10.36 7.28
N ALA A 158 -0.12 10.66 7.15
CA ALA A 158 0.44 11.34 5.98
C ALA A 158 0.19 10.58 4.67
N ILE A 159 0.37 9.27 4.67
CA ILE A 159 0.07 8.41 3.52
C ILE A 159 -1.43 8.40 3.19
N ALA A 160 -2.30 8.37 4.21
CA ALA A 160 -3.74 8.45 4.01
C ALA A 160 -4.16 9.79 3.39
N ALA A 161 -3.60 10.91 3.88
CA ALA A 161 -3.80 12.24 3.34
C ALA A 161 -3.32 12.33 1.87
N LEU A 162 -2.17 11.72 1.55
CA LEU A 162 -1.67 11.70 0.17
C LEU A 162 -2.61 10.94 -0.78
N PHE A 163 -3.17 9.81 -0.38
CA PHE A 163 -4.18 9.11 -1.19
C PHE A 163 -5.43 9.98 -1.41
N GLN A 164 -5.89 10.67 -0.36
CA GLN A 164 -7.02 11.59 -0.47
C GLN A 164 -6.71 12.74 -1.44
N ALA A 165 -5.51 13.34 -1.35
CA ALA A 165 -5.07 14.42 -2.22
C ALA A 165 -4.95 13.96 -3.69
N ILE A 166 -4.43 12.75 -3.96
CA ILE A 166 -4.39 12.18 -5.31
C ILE A 166 -5.82 12.02 -5.88
N VAL A 167 -6.75 11.49 -5.12
CA VAL A 167 -8.14 11.32 -5.55
C VAL A 167 -8.80 12.67 -5.82
N ALA A 168 -8.60 13.66 -4.96
CA ALA A 168 -9.10 15.02 -5.14
C ALA A 168 -8.52 15.67 -6.40
N LYS A 169 -7.20 15.60 -6.58
CA LYS A 169 -6.54 16.14 -7.77
C LYS A 169 -7.04 15.51 -9.07
N LEU A 170 -7.16 14.18 -9.11
CA LEU A 170 -7.68 13.49 -10.28
C LEU A 170 -9.15 13.84 -10.54
N THR A 171 -9.93 14.07 -9.47
CA THR A 171 -11.32 14.56 -9.59
C THR A 171 -11.36 15.95 -10.24
N VAL A 172 -10.54 16.89 -9.79
CA VAL A 172 -10.42 18.23 -10.38
C VAL A 172 -10.03 18.18 -11.86
N LEU A 173 -9.10 17.28 -12.23
CA LEU A 173 -8.74 17.10 -13.64
C LEU A 173 -9.93 16.64 -14.47
N ILE A 174 -10.69 15.64 -14.01
CA ILE A 174 -11.89 15.14 -14.71
C ILE A 174 -12.92 16.28 -14.89
N GLU A 175 -13.17 17.06 -13.86
CA GLU A 175 -14.13 18.19 -13.90
C GLU A 175 -13.70 19.30 -14.85
N LYS A 176 -12.42 19.46 -15.08
CA LYS A 176 -11.84 20.38 -16.07
C LYS A 176 -11.73 19.76 -17.48
N ASN A 177 -12.28 18.57 -17.73
CA ASN A 177 -12.11 17.80 -18.96
C ASN A 177 -10.64 17.52 -19.32
N LEU A 178 -9.78 17.37 -18.32
CA LEU A 178 -8.40 16.97 -18.45
C LEU A 178 -8.25 15.50 -17.98
N GLY A 179 -7.22 14.83 -18.45
CA GLY A 179 -6.99 13.44 -18.10
C GLY A 179 -5.53 13.19 -17.67
N PHE A 180 -5.34 12.18 -16.85
CA PHE A 180 -4.01 11.64 -16.56
C PHE A 180 -3.70 10.50 -17.52
N ARG A 181 -2.48 10.46 -18.09
CA ARG A 181 -2.08 9.43 -19.03
C ARG A 181 -2.12 8.05 -18.38
N LEU A 182 -2.79 7.10 -19.03
CA LEU A 182 -2.87 5.72 -18.58
C LEU A 182 -1.68 4.92 -19.12
N TYR A 183 -1.07 4.13 -18.24
CA TYR A 183 0.06 3.28 -18.57
C TYR A 183 -0.31 1.80 -18.45
N ARG A 184 0.41 0.95 -19.21
CA ARG A 184 0.24 -0.49 -19.15
C ARG A 184 0.63 -1.01 -17.78
N ARG A 185 -0.14 -1.97 -17.27
CA ARG A 185 0.10 -2.62 -15.97
C ARG A 185 1.54 -3.11 -15.82
N MET A 186 2.11 -3.71 -16.86
CA MET A 186 3.48 -4.26 -16.81
C MET A 186 4.56 -3.23 -16.47
N TYR A 187 4.43 -1.98 -16.95
CA TYR A 187 5.37 -0.92 -16.57
C TYR A 187 5.19 -0.48 -15.11
N ILE A 188 3.94 -0.44 -14.63
CA ILE A 188 3.65 -0.12 -13.23
C ILE A 188 4.16 -1.23 -12.30
N GLN A 189 4.05 -2.49 -12.72
CA GLN A 189 4.59 -3.64 -11.98
C GLN A 189 6.12 -3.61 -11.88
N GLU A 190 6.83 -3.15 -12.93
CA GLU A 190 8.27 -2.94 -12.85
C GLU A 190 8.61 -1.90 -11.79
N ASN A 191 7.93 -0.77 -11.75
CA ASN A 191 8.10 0.23 -10.69
C ASN A 191 7.73 -0.32 -9.31
N LYS A 192 6.67 -1.13 -9.20
CA LYS A 192 6.31 -1.80 -7.95
C LYS A 192 7.43 -2.71 -7.45
N TRP A 193 8.02 -3.51 -8.35
CA TRP A 193 9.17 -4.34 -7.99
C TRP A 193 10.35 -3.51 -7.48
N ARG A 194 10.66 -2.40 -8.13
CA ARG A 194 11.73 -1.48 -7.72
C ARG A 194 11.44 -0.88 -6.34
N ALA A 195 10.20 -0.46 -6.08
CA ALA A 195 9.77 0.02 -4.77
C ALA A 195 9.87 -1.07 -3.69
N VAL A 196 9.44 -2.30 -3.98
CA VAL A 196 9.58 -3.47 -3.10
C VAL A 196 11.03 -3.73 -2.74
N ARG A 197 11.92 -3.67 -3.74
CA ARG A 197 13.34 -4.03 -3.58
C ARG A 197 14.15 -2.94 -2.90
N TYR A 198 13.95 -1.69 -3.30
CA TYR A 198 14.85 -0.59 -2.96
C TYR A 198 14.20 0.51 -2.11
N GLY A 199 12.85 0.57 -2.02
CA GLY A 199 12.13 1.63 -1.31
C GLY A 199 12.48 3.01 -1.84
N LEU A 200 12.75 3.95 -0.92
CA LEU A 200 13.13 5.32 -1.22
C LEU A 200 14.51 5.47 -1.88
N ASP A 201 15.38 4.47 -1.73
CA ASP A 201 16.74 4.50 -2.30
C ASP A 201 16.76 4.01 -3.76
N GLY A 202 15.61 3.58 -4.29
CA GLY A 202 15.47 3.06 -5.63
C GLY A 202 15.33 4.12 -6.71
N MET A 203 15.58 3.66 -7.95
CA MET A 203 15.25 4.41 -9.17
C MET A 203 13.93 3.87 -9.71
N LEU A 204 12.94 4.72 -9.91
CA LEU A 204 11.69 4.39 -10.56
C LEU A 204 11.68 4.87 -12.01
N LEU A 205 10.88 4.24 -12.84
CA LEU A 205 10.68 4.67 -14.23
C LEU A 205 9.67 5.82 -14.27
N ASP A 206 10.11 7.01 -14.66
CA ASP A 206 9.21 8.05 -15.11
C ASP A 206 8.73 7.69 -16.52
N LEU A 207 7.51 7.17 -16.60
CA LEU A 207 6.94 6.68 -17.86
C LEU A 207 6.55 7.84 -18.80
N GLY A 208 6.40 9.05 -18.29
CA GLY A 208 6.16 10.27 -19.08
C GLY A 208 7.42 10.75 -19.79
N LYS A 209 8.49 10.87 -19.01
CA LYS A 209 9.81 11.32 -19.47
C LYS A 209 10.66 10.20 -20.09
N GLN A 210 10.24 8.94 -19.94
CA GLN A 210 10.92 7.72 -20.41
C GLN A 210 12.39 7.61 -19.90
N LYS A 211 12.56 7.86 -18.60
CA LYS A 211 13.87 7.78 -17.94
C LYS A 211 13.74 7.24 -16.51
N GLU A 212 14.84 6.77 -15.96
CA GLU A 212 14.95 6.47 -14.54
C GLU A 212 15.13 7.76 -13.74
N VAL A 213 14.39 7.85 -12.62
CA VAL A 213 14.42 9.00 -11.70
C VAL A 213 14.48 8.46 -10.27
N PRO A 214 15.22 9.07 -9.34
CA PRO A 214 15.19 8.69 -7.93
C PRO A 214 13.75 8.66 -7.40
N ALA A 215 13.41 7.64 -6.62
CA ALA A 215 12.07 7.53 -6.05
C ALA A 215 11.68 8.77 -5.23
N ARG A 216 12.64 9.34 -4.49
CA ARG A 216 12.45 10.57 -3.71
C ARG A 216 12.03 11.76 -4.59
N ASP A 217 12.67 11.93 -5.74
CA ASP A 217 12.37 13.03 -6.66
C ASP A 217 10.98 12.89 -7.26
N LEU A 218 10.56 11.66 -7.65
CA LEU A 218 9.21 11.41 -8.15
C LEU A 218 8.13 11.58 -7.07
N ILE A 219 8.47 11.33 -5.80
CA ILE A 219 7.56 11.61 -4.69
C ILE A 219 7.43 13.12 -4.48
N LEU A 220 8.52 13.89 -4.58
CA LEU A 220 8.46 15.35 -4.54
C LEU A 220 7.64 15.92 -5.71
N GLU A 221 7.82 15.42 -6.93
CA GLU A 221 6.96 15.75 -8.08
C GLU A 221 5.48 15.41 -7.82
N LEU A 222 5.19 14.32 -7.08
CA LEU A 222 3.82 13.97 -6.69
C LEU A 222 3.25 14.95 -5.66
N LEU A 223 4.05 15.41 -4.69
CA LEU A 223 3.62 16.45 -3.74
C LEU A 223 3.28 17.75 -4.46
N ASP A 224 4.13 18.19 -5.39
CA ASP A 224 3.86 19.37 -6.23
C ASP A 224 2.59 19.19 -7.08
N PHE A 225 2.36 17.97 -7.61
CA PHE A 225 1.18 17.65 -8.40
C PHE A 225 -0.13 17.79 -7.63
N VAL A 226 -0.14 17.47 -6.34
CA VAL A 226 -1.36 17.53 -5.51
C VAL A 226 -1.49 18.83 -4.71
N ASP A 227 -0.51 19.70 -4.73
CA ASP A 227 -0.40 20.87 -3.85
C ASP A 227 -1.64 21.78 -3.89
N ASP A 228 -2.21 21.99 -5.06
CA ASP A 228 -3.37 22.88 -5.29
C ASP A 228 -4.70 22.39 -4.68
N VAL A 229 -4.75 21.17 -4.16
CA VAL A 229 -5.95 20.60 -3.51
C VAL A 229 -5.77 20.38 -2.00
N VAL A 230 -4.56 20.48 -1.49
CA VAL A 230 -4.23 20.09 -0.11
C VAL A 230 -4.89 20.99 0.94
N ASP A 231 -4.95 22.30 0.68
CA ASP A 231 -5.55 23.26 1.62
C ASP A 231 -7.08 23.12 1.69
N GLU A 232 -7.74 22.80 0.58
CA GLU A 232 -9.18 22.52 0.56
C GLU A 232 -9.53 21.25 1.34
N LEU A 233 -8.59 20.32 1.48
CA LEU A 233 -8.74 19.08 2.25
C LEU A 233 -8.35 19.23 3.73
N ASP A 234 -7.88 20.42 4.15
CA ASP A 234 -7.35 20.68 5.50
C ASP A 234 -6.29 19.64 5.93
N SER A 235 -5.39 19.29 5.00
CA SER A 235 -4.39 18.22 5.17
C SER A 235 -2.94 18.67 4.92
N ARG A 236 -2.68 19.99 4.92
CA ARG A 236 -1.35 20.55 4.67
C ARG A 236 -0.29 19.98 5.59
N LYS A 237 -0.56 19.91 6.88
CA LYS A 237 0.36 19.41 7.88
C LYS A 237 0.76 17.94 7.64
N GLU A 238 -0.20 17.12 7.29
CA GLU A 238 -0.01 15.69 7.02
C GLU A 238 0.79 15.48 5.73
N ILE A 239 0.55 16.28 4.71
CA ILE A 239 1.30 16.24 3.45
C ILE A 239 2.75 16.72 3.66
N GLU A 240 2.96 17.78 4.41
CA GLU A 240 4.31 18.27 4.76
C GLU A 240 5.10 17.23 5.57
N HIS A 241 4.45 16.39 6.39
CA HIS A 241 5.13 15.32 7.12
C HIS A 241 5.83 14.32 6.20
N ILE A 242 5.42 14.21 4.93
CA ILE A 242 6.10 13.33 3.95
C ILE A 242 7.56 13.73 3.76
N HIS A 243 7.90 15.01 3.85
CA HIS A 243 9.31 15.46 3.82
C HIS A 243 10.12 14.85 4.96
N THR A 244 9.53 14.72 6.16
CA THR A 244 10.16 14.03 7.29
C THR A 244 10.44 12.55 6.99
N ILE A 245 9.51 11.86 6.32
CA ILE A 245 9.72 10.48 5.88
C ILE A 245 10.84 10.42 4.84
N LEU A 246 10.84 11.34 3.87
CA LEU A 246 11.88 11.40 2.85
C LEU A 246 13.27 11.65 3.43
N GLU A 247 13.41 12.48 4.47
CA GLU A 247 14.68 12.77 5.14
C GLU A 247 15.15 11.61 6.02
N ARG A 248 14.26 11.10 6.88
CA ARG A 248 14.57 10.06 7.88
C ARG A 248 14.78 8.70 7.24
N GLY A 249 14.04 8.38 6.19
CA GLY A 249 13.81 7.05 5.67
C GLY A 249 12.52 6.42 6.21
N THR A 250 12.17 5.27 5.65
CA THR A 250 10.97 4.49 6.03
C THR A 250 11.26 3.61 7.25
N SER A 251 10.21 2.97 7.78
CA SER A 251 10.38 1.97 8.83
C SER A 251 11.32 0.83 8.42
N ALA A 252 11.33 0.41 7.15
CA ALA A 252 12.27 -0.61 6.67
C ALA A 252 13.73 -0.13 6.77
N ASP A 253 13.99 1.14 6.48
CA ASP A 253 15.34 1.72 6.57
C ASP A 253 15.82 1.76 8.02
N GLU A 254 14.94 2.20 8.95
CA GLU A 254 15.24 2.22 10.38
C GLU A 254 15.48 0.81 10.95
N GLN A 255 14.64 -0.16 10.55
CA GLN A 255 14.81 -1.56 10.97
C GLN A 255 16.15 -2.14 10.52
N LEU A 256 16.54 -1.92 9.27
CA LEU A 256 17.82 -2.38 8.72
C LEU A 256 18.99 -1.72 9.43
N LYS A 257 18.92 -0.41 9.69
CA LYS A 257 19.94 0.34 10.42
C LYS A 257 20.14 -0.22 11.84
N VAL A 258 19.05 -0.38 12.60
CA VAL A 258 19.12 -0.94 13.96
C VAL A 258 19.68 -2.35 13.96
N TYR A 259 19.31 -3.18 12.99
CA TYR A 259 19.81 -4.53 12.83
C TYR A 259 21.34 -4.55 12.64
N GLU A 260 21.87 -3.74 11.72
CA GLU A 260 23.31 -3.66 11.45
C GLU A 260 24.10 -3.07 12.65
N GLU A 261 23.60 -2.01 13.28
CA GLU A 261 24.25 -1.36 14.43
C GLU A 261 24.31 -2.26 15.67
N ASN A 262 23.44 -3.29 15.78
CA ASN A 262 23.38 -4.21 16.92
C ASN A 262 23.90 -5.61 16.59
N GLY A 263 24.80 -5.74 15.62
CA GLY A 263 25.47 -7.00 15.29
C GLY A 263 24.50 -8.04 14.72
N GLN A 264 23.56 -7.59 13.92
CA GLN A 264 22.57 -8.41 13.18
C GLN A 264 21.63 -9.20 14.10
N LYS A 265 21.23 -8.57 15.23
CA LYS A 265 20.25 -9.12 16.17
C LYS A 265 18.86 -8.54 15.92
N PHE A 266 17.82 -9.36 16.07
CA PHE A 266 16.43 -8.97 15.82
C PHE A 266 15.73 -8.35 17.03
N GLU A 267 16.15 -8.70 18.27
CA GLU A 267 15.52 -8.19 19.49
C GLU A 267 15.56 -6.65 19.55
N PRO A 268 16.70 -5.96 19.30
CA PRO A 268 16.73 -4.51 19.27
C PRO A 268 15.83 -3.89 18.19
N VAL A 269 15.59 -4.59 17.06
CA VAL A 269 14.65 -4.16 16.03
C VAL A 269 13.22 -4.18 16.55
N VAL A 270 12.84 -5.25 17.26
CA VAL A 270 11.50 -5.35 17.86
C VAL A 270 11.31 -4.29 18.94
N ASP A 271 12.29 -4.03 19.80
CA ASP A 271 12.24 -2.99 20.82
C ASP A 271 12.05 -1.59 20.20
N MET A 272 12.78 -1.30 19.13
CA MET A 272 12.60 -0.05 18.35
C MET A 272 11.21 0.03 17.76
N LEU A 273 10.67 -1.04 17.16
CA LEU A 273 9.33 -1.08 16.61
C LEU A 273 8.26 -0.83 17.68
N ILE A 274 8.40 -1.40 18.88
CA ILE A 274 7.51 -1.16 20.03
C ILE A 274 7.53 0.33 20.39
N LYS A 275 8.74 0.87 20.60
CA LYS A 275 8.94 2.28 20.97
C LYS A 275 8.30 3.23 19.94
N ASN A 276 8.65 3.06 18.67
CA ASN A 276 8.19 3.97 17.61
C ASN A 276 6.68 3.87 17.33
N THR A 277 6.06 2.70 17.56
CA THR A 277 4.60 2.54 17.47
C THR A 277 3.87 3.41 18.49
N LEU A 278 4.47 3.61 19.67
CA LEU A 278 3.84 4.37 20.76
C LEU A 278 4.22 5.85 20.77
N GLU A 279 5.22 6.25 19.99
CA GLU A 279 5.83 7.60 20.07
C GLU A 279 4.83 8.73 19.82
N SER A 280 3.90 8.56 18.87
CA SER A 280 2.89 9.56 18.51
C SER A 280 1.52 9.29 19.13
N VAL A 281 1.39 8.28 19.99
CA VAL A 281 0.10 7.93 20.61
C VAL A 281 -0.01 8.62 21.96
N PRO A 282 -1.05 9.44 22.20
CA PRO A 282 -1.29 10.08 23.49
C PRO A 282 -1.39 9.04 24.62
N GLN A 283 -0.72 9.28 25.75
CA GLN A 283 -0.71 8.33 26.89
C GLN A 283 -2.10 8.03 27.44
N ASN A 284 -3.05 8.96 27.34
CA ASN A 284 -4.44 8.78 27.78
C ASN A 284 -5.26 7.83 26.88
N CYS A 285 -4.72 7.33 25.78
CA CYS A 285 -5.39 6.31 24.94
C CYS A 285 -5.28 4.89 25.52
N PHE A 286 -4.55 4.70 26.63
CA PHE A 286 -4.31 3.39 27.26
C PHE A 286 -4.95 3.27 28.67
N GLU A 287 -5.67 4.30 29.10
CA GLU A 287 -6.53 4.29 30.30
C GLU A 287 -7.98 3.94 29.92
#